data_0e87b084fbdc46f7d7e84fb478fa007d
#
_entry.id   0e87b084fbdc46f7d7e84fb478fa007d
#
_cell.length_a   1.000
_cell.length_b   1.000
_cell.length_c   1.000
_cell.angle_alpha   90.00
_cell.angle_beta   90.00
_cell.angle_gamma   90.00
#
_symmetry.space_group_name_H-M   'P 1'
#
loop_
_entity.id
_entity.type
_entity.pdbx_description
1 polymer ?
#
loop_
_entity_poly.entity_id
_entity_poly.type
_entity_poly.pdbx_seq_one_letter_code
_entity_poly.pdbx_strand_id
1 'polypeptide(L)'
;TSGSDIKAIFNSRGLRSIVYATIFLIIFFGFLFFVSEPEVETFSDGIWWALVTITTVGYGDITPYTTLGRIVASSLMILGIGFIATITATVSAYFLSNFGEKQTTLDDVLIKLEKIENEIEKIKEEKNEWSIKQFSRWFL
;
A
#
# COMPACT_ATOMS: atom_id res chain seq x y z
N THR A 1 -8.44 -8.32 -14.05
CA THR A 1 -8.78 -7.47 -12.88
C THR A 1 -10.28 -7.42 -12.77
N SER A 2 -10.83 -8.31 -11.97
CA SER A 2 -12.26 -8.45 -11.77
C SER A 2 -12.76 -7.37 -10.81
N GLY A 3 -13.96 -6.81 -11.06
CA GLY A 3 -14.59 -5.82 -10.17
C GLY A 3 -14.86 -6.32 -8.75
N SER A 4 -14.63 -7.61 -8.48
CA SER A 4 -14.61 -8.24 -7.16
C SER A 4 -13.42 -7.79 -6.31
N ASP A 5 -12.26 -7.57 -6.92
CA ASP A 5 -11.03 -7.21 -6.20
C ASP A 5 -11.10 -5.76 -5.70
N ILE A 6 -11.69 -4.87 -6.52
CA ILE A 6 -11.91 -3.46 -6.13
C ILE A 6 -12.91 -3.38 -4.96
N LYS A 7 -13.99 -4.18 -4.99
CA LYS A 7 -14.95 -4.23 -3.88
C LYS A 7 -14.34 -4.79 -2.59
N ALA A 8 -13.42 -5.74 -2.69
CA ALA A 8 -12.71 -6.29 -1.53
C ALA A 8 -11.79 -5.23 -0.89
N ILE A 9 -11.11 -4.41 -1.71
CA ILE A 9 -10.29 -3.28 -1.24
C ILE A 9 -11.15 -2.28 -0.47
N PHE A 10 -12.26 -1.84 -1.08
CA PHE A 10 -13.17 -0.88 -0.45
C PHE A 10 -13.87 -1.43 0.81
N ASN A 11 -14.00 -2.74 0.93
CA ASN A 11 -14.62 -3.37 2.09
C ASN A 11 -13.63 -3.69 3.23
N SER A 12 -12.33 -3.43 3.04
CA SER A 12 -11.35 -3.58 4.13
C SER A 12 -11.64 -2.58 5.24
N ARG A 13 -11.63 -3.04 6.50
CA ARG A 13 -11.88 -2.18 7.67
C ARG A 13 -10.92 -0.99 7.73
N GLY A 14 -9.67 -1.19 7.27
CA GLY A 14 -8.65 -0.15 7.24
C GLY A 14 -9.00 0.99 6.28
N LEU A 15 -9.38 0.69 5.05
CA LEU A 15 -9.68 1.72 4.06
C LEU A 15 -10.93 2.54 4.44
N ARG A 16 -11.98 1.87 4.95
CA ARG A 16 -13.17 2.58 5.44
C ARG A 16 -12.86 3.53 6.58
N SER A 17 -12.04 3.10 7.55
CA SER A 17 -11.61 3.94 8.66
C SER A 17 -10.86 5.19 8.17
N ILE A 18 -10.00 5.04 7.18
CA ILE A 18 -9.26 6.14 6.57
C ILE A 18 -10.21 7.13 5.89
N VAL A 19 -11.18 6.65 5.10
CA VAL A 19 -12.16 7.52 4.42
C VAL A 19 -12.99 8.30 5.44
N TYR A 20 -13.49 7.67 6.50
CA TYR A 20 -14.22 8.37 7.54
C TYR A 20 -13.37 9.40 8.29
N ALA A 21 -12.10 9.06 8.56
CA ALA A 21 -11.17 9.99 9.18
C ALA A 21 -10.90 11.21 8.29
N THR A 22 -10.79 11.02 6.96
CA THR A 22 -10.64 12.13 6.01
C THR A 22 -11.83 13.07 6.04
N ILE A 23 -13.04 12.51 5.93
CA ILE A 23 -14.27 13.27 5.94
C ILE A 23 -14.39 14.05 7.25
N PHE A 24 -14.10 13.39 8.37
CA PHE A 24 -14.11 14.02 9.69
C PHE A 24 -13.10 15.18 9.76
N LEU A 25 -11.86 14.99 9.29
CA LEU A 25 -10.84 16.06 9.28
C LEU A 25 -11.28 17.25 8.44
N ILE A 26 -11.82 17.02 7.24
CA ILE A 26 -12.28 18.10 6.36
C ILE A 26 -13.41 18.90 7.03
N ILE A 27 -14.41 18.21 7.59
CA ILE A 27 -15.54 18.85 8.26
C ILE A 27 -15.07 19.61 9.50
N PHE A 28 -14.23 18.98 10.34
CA PHE A 28 -13.76 19.56 11.57
C PHE A 28 -12.89 20.81 11.34
N PHE A 29 -11.87 20.70 10.49
CA PHE A 29 -11.00 21.82 10.18
C PHE A 29 -11.67 22.88 9.33
N GLY A 30 -12.59 22.51 8.43
CA GLY A 30 -13.42 23.46 7.70
C GLY A 30 -14.31 24.29 8.63
N PHE A 31 -14.88 23.67 9.67
CA PHE A 31 -15.63 24.39 10.69
C PHE A 31 -14.75 25.31 11.53
N LEU A 32 -13.60 24.83 12.00
CA LEU A 32 -12.65 25.65 12.74
C LEU A 32 -12.18 26.86 11.94
N PHE A 33 -11.91 26.66 10.66
CA PHE A 33 -11.48 27.72 9.77
C PHE A 33 -12.58 28.77 9.55
N PHE A 34 -13.81 28.30 9.27
CA PHE A 34 -14.98 29.18 9.15
C PHE A 34 -15.20 30.04 10.37
N VAL A 35 -15.02 29.53 11.60
CA VAL A 35 -15.19 30.29 12.84
C VAL A 35 -13.99 31.24 13.11
N SER A 36 -12.81 30.86 12.61
CA SER A 36 -11.56 31.59 12.86
C SER A 36 -11.32 32.76 11.88
N GLU A 37 -11.95 32.69 10.69
CA GLU A 37 -11.74 33.66 9.61
C GLU A 37 -13.02 34.43 9.31
N PRO A 38 -13.08 35.72 9.70
CA PRO A 38 -14.27 36.58 9.46
C PRO A 38 -14.58 36.81 7.97
N GLU A 39 -13.60 36.65 7.08
CA GLU A 39 -13.76 36.80 5.64
C GLU A 39 -14.36 35.56 4.95
N VAL A 40 -14.48 34.45 5.67
CA VAL A 40 -15.11 33.26 5.18
C VAL A 40 -16.61 33.36 5.45
N GLU A 41 -17.39 33.64 4.41
CA GLU A 41 -18.81 33.96 4.54
C GLU A 41 -19.68 32.74 4.85
N THR A 42 -19.32 31.56 4.33
CA THR A 42 -20.13 30.38 4.50
C THR A 42 -19.32 29.20 5.04
N PHE A 43 -20.01 28.28 5.73
CA PHE A 43 -19.43 27.02 6.16
C PHE A 43 -18.91 26.19 4.96
N SER A 44 -19.59 26.30 3.82
CA SER A 44 -19.19 25.63 2.58
C SER A 44 -17.79 26.07 2.11
N ASP A 45 -17.48 27.36 2.25
CA ASP A 45 -16.17 27.91 1.89
C ASP A 45 -15.07 27.38 2.82
N GLY A 46 -15.38 27.22 4.11
CA GLY A 46 -14.49 26.56 5.05
C GLY A 46 -14.22 25.10 4.69
N ILE A 47 -15.24 24.33 4.30
CA ILE A 47 -15.09 22.96 3.81
C ILE A 47 -14.27 22.91 2.53
N TRP A 48 -14.55 23.80 1.58
CA TRP A 48 -13.80 23.92 0.33
C TRP A 48 -12.32 24.19 0.60
N TRP A 49 -12.03 25.18 1.45
CA TRP A 49 -10.67 25.51 1.85
C TRP A 49 -9.95 24.30 2.50
N ALA A 50 -10.60 23.59 3.43
CA ALA A 50 -10.02 22.43 4.07
C ALA A 50 -9.72 21.30 3.07
N LEU A 51 -10.63 21.08 2.10
CA LEU A 51 -10.46 20.07 1.05
C LEU A 51 -9.26 20.38 0.16
N VAL A 52 -9.17 21.62 -0.37
CA VAL A 52 -8.05 22.00 -1.26
C VAL A 52 -6.71 22.08 -0.52
N THR A 53 -6.75 22.34 0.78
CA THR A 53 -5.55 22.38 1.63
C THR A 53 -5.05 20.98 1.95
N ILE A 54 -5.92 20.06 2.40
CA ILE A 54 -5.52 18.69 2.75
C ILE A 54 -5.07 17.89 1.53
N THR A 55 -5.64 18.20 0.36
CA THR A 55 -5.24 17.58 -0.92
C THR A 55 -3.98 18.20 -1.53
N THR A 56 -3.41 19.22 -0.87
CA THR A 56 -2.22 19.98 -1.34
C THR A 56 -2.42 20.71 -2.67
N VAL A 57 -3.65 20.91 -3.13
CA VAL A 57 -3.97 21.67 -4.36
C VAL A 57 -3.73 23.17 -4.13
N GLY A 58 -4.30 23.74 -3.07
CA GLY A 58 -4.05 25.11 -2.63
C GLY A 58 -4.28 26.16 -3.71
N TYR A 59 -5.51 26.31 -4.22
CA TYR A 59 -5.79 27.32 -5.27
C TYR A 59 -5.45 28.76 -4.85
N GLY A 60 -5.46 29.06 -3.55
CA GLY A 60 -5.16 30.38 -3.03
C GLY A 60 -6.32 31.38 -3.17
N ASP A 61 -7.49 30.91 -3.48
CA ASP A 61 -8.75 31.66 -3.54
C ASP A 61 -9.25 32.04 -2.14
N ILE A 62 -9.05 31.17 -1.17
CA ILE A 62 -9.32 31.40 0.25
C ILE A 62 -8.05 31.11 1.04
N THR A 63 -7.58 32.09 1.81
CA THR A 63 -6.34 31.98 2.58
C THR A 63 -6.51 32.46 4.02
N PRO A 64 -5.76 31.88 4.99
CA PRO A 64 -5.84 32.34 6.38
C PRO A 64 -5.25 33.73 6.55
N TYR A 65 -6.05 34.64 7.01
CA TYR A 65 -5.67 36.04 7.27
C TYR A 65 -5.36 36.28 8.75
N THR A 66 -6.17 35.70 9.64
CA THR A 66 -6.01 35.84 11.07
C THR A 66 -4.90 34.97 11.65
N THR A 67 -4.37 35.32 12.81
CA THR A 67 -3.41 34.47 13.52
C THR A 67 -4.02 33.12 13.90
N LEU A 68 -5.30 33.10 14.32
CA LEU A 68 -6.03 31.90 14.65
C LEU A 68 -6.22 31.00 13.40
N GLY A 69 -6.65 31.57 12.29
CA GLY A 69 -6.79 30.83 11.04
C GLY A 69 -5.46 30.25 10.55
N ARG A 70 -4.35 30.97 10.74
CA ARG A 70 -3.00 30.41 10.41
C ARG A 70 -2.60 29.25 11.30
N ILE A 71 -2.97 29.28 12.59
CA ILE A 71 -2.73 28.12 13.50
C ILE A 71 -3.57 26.93 13.07
N VAL A 72 -4.86 27.13 12.76
CA VAL A 72 -5.74 26.09 12.23
C VAL A 72 -5.19 25.54 10.94
N ALA A 73 -4.78 26.40 10.01
CA ALA A 73 -4.19 26.01 8.74
C ALA A 73 -2.91 25.17 8.90
N SER A 74 -1.99 25.63 9.73
CA SER A 74 -0.74 24.91 9.99
C SER A 74 -1.00 23.53 10.60
N SER A 75 -1.98 23.43 11.50
CA SER A 75 -2.37 22.16 12.10
C SER A 75 -2.94 21.18 11.06
N LEU A 76 -3.82 21.68 10.18
CA LEU A 76 -4.36 20.85 9.08
C LEU A 76 -3.27 20.42 8.11
N MET A 77 -2.33 21.28 7.75
CA MET A 77 -1.24 20.96 6.83
C MET A 77 -0.35 19.83 7.40
N ILE A 78 0.05 19.92 8.67
CA ILE A 78 0.86 18.89 9.33
C ILE A 78 0.13 17.57 9.40
N LEU A 79 -1.13 17.57 9.83
CA LEU A 79 -1.96 16.37 9.90
C LEU A 79 -2.24 15.81 8.50
N GLY A 80 -2.48 16.66 7.50
CA GLY A 80 -2.74 16.26 6.12
C GLY A 80 -1.59 15.53 5.47
N ILE A 81 -0.35 15.98 5.68
CA ILE A 81 0.85 15.28 5.18
C ILE A 81 0.94 13.87 5.76
N GLY A 82 0.79 13.72 7.07
CA GLY A 82 0.80 12.41 7.73
C GLY A 82 -0.32 11.50 7.25
N PHE A 83 -1.48 12.09 6.95
CA PHE A 83 -2.65 11.38 6.48
C PHE A 83 -2.46 10.82 5.05
N ILE A 84 -1.96 11.63 4.13
CA ILE A 84 -1.64 11.19 2.76
C ILE A 84 -0.57 10.08 2.78
N ALA A 85 0.45 10.22 3.61
CA ALA A 85 1.47 9.18 3.79
C ALA A 85 0.84 7.85 4.26
N THR A 86 -0.11 7.90 5.19
CA THR A 86 -0.82 6.72 5.69
C THR A 86 -1.68 6.06 4.62
N ILE A 87 -2.40 6.84 3.80
CA ILE A 87 -3.17 6.31 2.66
C ILE A 87 -2.25 5.59 1.69
N THR A 88 -1.15 6.24 1.28
CA THR A 88 -0.18 5.67 0.34
C THR A 88 0.42 4.38 0.87
N ALA A 89 0.82 4.35 2.15
CA ALA A 89 1.36 3.16 2.79
C ALA A 89 0.33 2.01 2.83
N THR A 90 -0.93 2.30 3.15
CA THR A 90 -2.01 1.30 3.22
C THR A 90 -2.31 0.71 1.85
N VAL A 91 -2.38 1.53 0.81
CA VAL A 91 -2.58 1.08 -0.58
C VAL A 91 -1.39 0.24 -1.03
N SER A 92 -0.16 0.69 -0.78
CA SER A 92 1.05 -0.05 -1.12
C SER A 92 1.13 -1.41 -0.42
N ALA A 93 0.83 -1.46 0.88
CA ALA A 93 0.80 -2.72 1.65
C ALA A 93 -0.23 -3.71 1.09
N TYR A 94 -1.41 -3.22 0.66
CA TYR A 94 -2.41 -4.07 0.03
C TYR A 94 -1.91 -4.66 -1.31
N PHE A 95 -1.25 -3.85 -2.14
CA PHE A 95 -0.66 -4.34 -3.38
C PHE A 95 0.43 -5.38 -3.10
N LEU A 96 1.34 -5.12 -2.16
CA LEU A 96 2.39 -6.07 -1.80
C LEU A 96 1.82 -7.39 -1.28
N SER A 97 0.79 -7.37 -0.44
CA SER A 97 0.18 -8.60 0.09
C SER A 97 -0.46 -9.46 -1.01
N ASN A 98 -1.09 -8.83 -2.01
CA ASN A 98 -1.72 -9.54 -3.11
C ASN A 98 -0.74 -10.01 -4.20
N PHE A 99 0.40 -9.33 -4.36
CA PHE A 99 1.45 -9.75 -5.30
C PHE A 99 2.51 -10.61 -4.64
N GLY A 100 2.66 -10.53 -3.30
CA GLY A 100 3.62 -11.31 -2.52
C GLY A 100 3.28 -12.81 -2.42
N GLU A 101 2.03 -13.20 -2.64
CA GLU A 101 1.62 -14.61 -2.67
C GLU A 101 2.20 -15.39 -3.87
N LYS A 102 2.84 -14.69 -4.82
CA LYS A 102 3.62 -15.28 -5.92
C LYS A 102 5.14 -15.22 -5.73
N GLN A 103 5.62 -14.71 -4.60
CA GLN A 103 7.02 -14.96 -4.26
C GLN A 103 7.11 -16.43 -3.87
N THR A 104 7.62 -17.22 -4.83
CA THR A 104 8.21 -18.53 -4.54
C THR A 104 9.04 -18.33 -3.29
N THR A 105 8.53 -18.78 -2.15
CA THR A 105 9.22 -18.61 -0.87
C THR A 105 10.60 -19.22 -1.04
N LEU A 106 11.63 -18.64 -0.44
CA LEU A 106 13.00 -19.19 -0.47
C LEU A 106 12.97 -20.69 -0.19
N ASP A 107 12.08 -21.12 0.69
CA ASP A 107 11.81 -22.52 1.02
C ASP A 107 11.33 -23.35 -0.18
N ASP A 108 10.45 -22.83 -1.05
CA ASP A 108 10.02 -23.53 -2.27
C ASP A 108 11.14 -23.70 -3.28
N VAL A 109 12.06 -22.73 -3.35
CA VAL A 109 13.26 -22.82 -4.20
C VAL A 109 14.23 -23.84 -3.62
N LEU A 110 14.44 -23.84 -2.31
CA LEU A 110 15.28 -24.81 -1.63
C LEU A 110 14.76 -26.25 -1.81
N ILE A 111 13.46 -26.47 -1.63
CA ILE A 111 12.83 -27.78 -1.85
C ILE A 111 12.98 -28.26 -3.31
N LYS A 112 12.84 -27.34 -4.28
CA LYS A 112 13.06 -27.66 -5.69
C LYS A 112 14.52 -27.99 -6.01
N LEU A 113 15.46 -27.27 -5.41
CA LEU A 113 16.90 -27.54 -5.56
C LEU A 113 17.26 -28.90 -4.98
N GLU A 114 16.82 -29.22 -3.78
CA GLU A 114 17.03 -30.51 -3.13
C GLU A 114 16.45 -31.66 -3.96
N LYS A 115 15.27 -31.46 -4.55
CA LYS A 115 14.67 -32.46 -5.45
C LYS A 115 15.51 -32.70 -6.70
N ILE A 116 16.01 -31.62 -7.33
CA ILE A 116 16.87 -31.73 -8.52
C ILE A 116 18.18 -32.40 -8.17
N GLU A 117 18.78 -32.08 -7.02
CA GLU A 117 20.02 -32.70 -6.55
C GLU A 117 19.86 -34.21 -6.36
N ASN A 118 18.76 -34.64 -5.72
CA ASN A 118 18.43 -36.04 -5.56
C ASN A 118 18.17 -36.79 -6.91
N GLU A 119 17.57 -36.11 -7.88
CA GLU A 119 17.37 -36.66 -9.23
C GLU A 119 18.70 -36.85 -9.98
N ILE A 120 19.60 -35.87 -9.86
CA ILE A 120 20.96 -35.91 -10.44
C ILE A 120 21.75 -37.09 -9.83
N GLU A 121 21.65 -37.28 -8.53
CA GLU A 121 22.38 -38.35 -7.82
C GLU A 121 21.88 -39.75 -8.28
N LYS A 122 20.56 -39.95 -8.44
CA LYS A 122 19.99 -41.15 -9.00
C LYS A 122 20.47 -41.41 -10.43
N ILE A 123 20.50 -40.41 -11.29
CA ILE A 123 20.98 -40.55 -12.66
C ILE A 123 22.46 -40.93 -12.70
N LYS A 124 23.26 -40.38 -11.77
CA LYS A 124 24.68 -40.74 -11.64
C LYS A 124 24.85 -42.21 -11.23
N GLU A 125 24.06 -42.69 -10.27
CA GLU A 125 24.10 -44.07 -9.82
C GLU A 125 23.68 -45.04 -10.97
N GLU A 126 22.58 -44.76 -11.66
CA GLU A 126 22.13 -45.53 -12.80
C GLU A 126 23.19 -45.61 -13.93
N LYS A 127 23.82 -44.48 -14.23
CA LYS A 127 24.89 -44.39 -15.22
C LYS A 127 26.11 -45.23 -14.80
N ASN A 128 26.44 -45.19 -13.52
CA ASN A 128 27.57 -45.95 -12.99
C ASN A 128 27.28 -47.47 -13.03
N GLU A 129 26.08 -47.91 -12.62
CA GLU A 129 25.66 -49.31 -12.74
C GLU A 129 25.63 -49.78 -14.21
N TRP A 130 25.14 -48.94 -15.11
CA TRP A 130 25.13 -49.29 -16.53
C TRP A 130 26.54 -49.43 -17.09
N SER A 131 27.46 -48.55 -16.72
CA SER A 131 28.87 -48.61 -17.09
C SER A 131 29.53 -49.89 -16.57
N ILE A 132 29.29 -50.28 -15.33
CA ILE A 132 29.83 -51.51 -14.71
C ILE A 132 29.26 -52.75 -15.42
N LYS A 133 27.93 -52.79 -15.71
CA LYS A 133 27.30 -53.91 -16.44
C LYS A 133 27.82 -54.03 -17.88
N GLN A 134 28.13 -52.92 -18.53
CA GLN A 134 28.70 -52.94 -19.87
C GLN A 134 30.16 -53.47 -19.85
N PHE A 135 30.95 -53.05 -18.87
CA PHE A 135 32.34 -53.48 -18.69
C PHE A 135 32.41 -55.02 -18.40
N SER A 136 31.51 -55.50 -17.52
CA SER A 136 31.47 -56.97 -17.20
C SER A 136 31.05 -57.81 -18.38
N ARG A 137 30.26 -57.32 -19.32
CA ARG A 137 29.84 -58.01 -20.55
C ARG A 137 30.95 -58.11 -21.60
N TRP A 138 32.00 -57.31 -21.50
CA TRP A 138 33.15 -57.35 -22.38
C TRP A 138 34.23 -58.32 -21.89
N PHE A 139 34.22 -58.69 -20.60
CA PHE A 139 35.22 -59.59 -19.96
C PHE A 139 34.76 -61.03 -19.77
N LEU A 140 33.50 -61.36 -20.06
CA LEU A 140 32.94 -62.70 -20.10
C LEU A 140 32.67 -63.15 -21.54
#